data_4928debcd7f5ad3d71d9112938637e43
#
_entry.id   4928debcd7f5ad3d71d9112938637e43
#
_cell.length_a   1.000
_cell.length_b   1.000
_cell.length_c   1.000
_cell.angle_alpha   90.00
_cell.angle_beta   90.00
_cell.angle_gamma   90.00
#
_symmetry.space_group_name_H-M   'P 1'
#
loop_
_entity.id
_entity.type
_entity.pdbx_description
1 polymer ?
#
loop_
_entity_poly.entity_id
_entity_poly.type
_entity_poly.pdbx_seq_one_letter_code
_entity_poly.pdbx_strand_id
1 'polypeptide(L)'
;SMMCKKLTMLPIECIVRGYITGSGWASYQENGTVCGIKLPEGLKESDKLPEPIYTPSTKAEIGDHDENISFERSIEVLEKEFPGKGQEYAEQLRDKTIALYKKCADYALEHGIIIADTKFEFGLDENGNIVIGDEMLTPDSSRFWPADEYEPGHGQPSFDKQFARDWLKSNEHDWKLPQDIVDKTIDRKSTV
;
A
#
# COMPACT_ATOMS: atom_id res chain seq x y z
N SER A 1 3.08 10.39 -24.61
CA SER A 1 3.65 11.23 -23.54
C SER A 1 2.52 11.86 -22.73
N MET A 2 2.73 12.00 -21.44
CA MET A 2 1.77 12.56 -20.51
C MET A 2 2.31 13.89 -19.97
N MET A 3 1.46 14.90 -19.87
CA MET A 3 1.81 16.19 -19.28
C MET A 3 1.25 16.25 -17.86
N CYS A 4 2.13 16.40 -16.87
CA CYS A 4 1.79 16.39 -15.46
C CYS A 4 2.15 17.72 -14.80
N LYS A 5 1.46 18.08 -13.71
CA LYS A 5 1.88 19.17 -12.83
C LYS A 5 3.08 18.71 -12.02
N LYS A 6 4.07 19.59 -11.85
CA LYS A 6 5.20 19.33 -10.96
C LYS A 6 4.77 19.58 -9.52
N LEU A 7 5.07 18.64 -8.63
CA LEU A 7 4.82 18.76 -7.21
C LEU A 7 6.15 18.70 -6.44
N THR A 8 6.19 19.31 -5.26
CA THR A 8 7.21 19.03 -4.26
C THR A 8 6.75 17.81 -3.47
N MET A 9 7.29 16.62 -3.80
CA MET A 9 6.85 15.36 -3.18
C MET A 9 7.20 15.31 -1.71
N LEU A 10 6.27 14.79 -0.90
CA LEU A 10 6.50 14.53 0.52
C LEU A 10 7.23 13.19 0.70
N PRO A 11 8.16 13.07 1.68
CA PRO A 11 9.04 11.91 1.82
C PRO A 11 8.37 10.72 2.54
N ILE A 12 7.07 10.58 2.41
CA ILE A 12 6.27 9.54 3.06
C ILE A 12 5.47 8.78 2.01
N GLU A 13 5.60 7.46 2.01
CA GLU A 13 4.66 6.57 1.34
C GLU A 13 3.46 6.31 2.26
N CYS A 14 2.28 6.66 1.78
CA CYS A 14 1.05 6.59 2.55
C CYS A 14 0.35 5.26 2.29
N ILE A 15 0.69 4.23 3.07
CA ILE A 15 0.11 2.90 2.94
C ILE A 15 -1.12 2.80 3.84
N VAL A 16 -2.20 2.29 3.30
CA VAL A 16 -3.43 1.96 4.04
C VAL A 16 -3.79 0.51 3.81
N ARG A 17 -4.19 -0.17 4.88
CA ARG A 17 -4.55 -1.59 4.87
C ARG A 17 -5.96 -1.78 5.41
N GLY A 18 -6.83 -2.38 4.62
CA GLY A 18 -8.14 -2.83 5.05
C GLY A 18 -8.16 -4.33 5.38
N TYR A 19 -7.14 -5.05 4.95
CA TYR A 19 -6.92 -6.48 5.19
C TYR A 19 -5.48 -6.71 5.64
N ILE A 20 -5.28 -7.74 6.47
CA ILE A 20 -3.94 -8.06 7.01
C ILE A 20 -3.22 -9.06 6.11
N THR A 21 -2.24 -8.58 5.33
CA THR A 21 -1.48 -9.39 4.36
C THR A 21 -0.08 -8.83 4.14
N GLY A 22 0.76 -9.56 3.44
CA GLY A 22 2.11 -9.14 3.07
C GLY A 22 2.98 -8.77 4.26
N SER A 23 3.69 -7.62 4.19
CA SER A 23 4.53 -7.14 5.29
C SER A 23 3.76 -6.82 6.56
N GLY A 24 2.49 -6.40 6.44
CA GLY A 24 1.61 -6.19 7.59
C GLY A 24 1.31 -7.49 8.32
N TRP A 25 1.03 -8.57 7.60
CA TRP A 25 0.85 -9.90 8.19
C TRP A 25 2.12 -10.40 8.87
N ALA A 26 3.28 -10.26 8.24
CA ALA A 26 4.55 -10.65 8.83
C ALA A 26 4.83 -9.90 10.15
N SER A 27 4.61 -8.58 10.18
CA SER A 27 4.76 -7.77 11.39
C SER A 27 3.78 -8.19 12.49
N TYR A 28 2.52 -8.44 12.13
CA TYR A 28 1.51 -8.92 13.09
C TYR A 28 1.88 -10.27 13.69
N GLN A 29 2.38 -11.23 12.91
CA GLN A 29 2.82 -12.53 13.39
C GLN A 29 3.98 -12.41 14.39
N GLU A 30 4.87 -11.44 14.20
CA GLU A 30 6.04 -11.24 15.03
C GLU A 30 5.68 -10.66 16.41
N ASN A 31 4.80 -9.66 16.47
CA ASN A 31 4.57 -8.90 17.70
C ASN A 31 3.14 -8.41 17.93
N GLY A 32 2.16 -8.81 17.09
CA GLY A 32 0.76 -8.40 17.21
C GLY A 32 0.48 -6.96 16.80
N THR A 33 1.48 -6.27 16.18
CA THR A 33 1.34 -4.87 15.78
C THR A 33 1.73 -4.65 14.31
N VAL A 34 1.27 -3.54 13.73
CA VAL A 34 1.73 -3.04 12.44
C VAL A 34 2.01 -1.54 12.58
N CYS A 35 3.23 -1.10 12.32
CA CYS A 35 3.64 0.30 12.51
C CYS A 35 3.29 0.88 13.90
N GLY A 36 3.42 0.06 14.95
CA GLY A 36 3.05 0.43 16.32
C GLY A 36 1.56 0.35 16.65
N ILE A 37 0.69 0.08 15.67
CA ILE A 37 -0.75 -0.10 15.89
C ILE A 37 -1.01 -1.52 16.37
N LYS A 38 -1.54 -1.66 17.60
CA LYS A 38 -1.93 -2.96 18.15
C LYS A 38 -3.22 -3.44 17.47
N LEU A 39 -3.18 -4.64 16.92
CA LEU A 39 -4.33 -5.28 16.27
C LEU A 39 -5.00 -6.31 17.21
N PRO A 40 -6.27 -6.68 16.95
CA PRO A 40 -6.94 -7.75 17.68
C PRO A 40 -6.16 -9.05 17.60
N GLU A 41 -6.25 -9.85 18.68
CA GLU A 41 -5.66 -11.20 18.71
C GLU A 41 -6.46 -12.18 17.84
N GLY A 42 -5.78 -13.18 17.31
CA GLY A 42 -6.42 -14.27 16.56
C GLY A 42 -6.72 -13.97 15.10
N LEU A 43 -6.22 -12.86 14.55
CA LEU A 43 -6.32 -12.59 13.11
C LEU A 43 -5.57 -13.67 12.32
N LYS A 44 -6.14 -14.03 11.18
CA LYS A 44 -5.55 -14.91 10.17
C LYS A 44 -5.05 -14.09 8.98
N GLU A 45 -4.20 -14.70 8.19
CA GLU A 45 -3.75 -14.07 6.94
C GLU A 45 -4.97 -13.73 6.05
N SER A 46 -4.93 -12.55 5.47
CA SER A 46 -6.01 -11.98 4.64
C SER A 46 -7.31 -11.65 5.38
N ASP A 47 -7.36 -11.70 6.70
CA ASP A 47 -8.53 -11.23 7.43
C ASP A 47 -8.80 -9.74 7.16
N LYS A 48 -10.08 -9.40 7.06
CA LYS A 48 -10.53 -8.01 7.03
C LYS A 48 -10.31 -7.37 8.40
N LEU A 49 -9.67 -6.22 8.41
CA LEU A 49 -9.50 -5.43 9.64
C LEU A 49 -10.84 -4.77 10.05
N PRO A 50 -11.10 -4.58 11.35
CA PRO A 50 -12.28 -3.88 11.84
C PRO A 50 -12.41 -2.47 11.25
N GLU A 51 -11.29 -1.76 11.15
CA GLU A 51 -11.14 -0.46 10.49
C GLU A 51 -9.85 -0.47 9.67
N PRO A 52 -9.81 0.24 8.53
CA PRO A 52 -8.57 0.44 7.78
C PRO A 52 -7.53 1.15 8.64
N ILE A 53 -6.30 0.66 8.60
CA ILE A 53 -5.17 1.24 9.33
C ILE A 53 -4.21 1.97 8.39
N TYR A 54 -3.69 3.11 8.85
CA TYR A 54 -2.66 3.86 8.17
C TYR A 54 -1.28 3.41 8.65
N THR A 55 -0.48 2.88 7.73
CA THR A 55 0.83 2.27 8.01
C THR A 55 1.91 2.89 7.13
N PRO A 56 2.37 4.12 7.45
CA PRO A 56 3.30 4.85 6.60
C PRO A 56 4.66 4.17 6.49
N SER A 57 5.36 4.51 5.41
CA SER A 57 6.75 4.10 5.16
C SER A 57 7.56 5.32 4.75
N THR A 58 8.85 5.33 5.07
CA THR A 58 9.76 6.32 4.49
C THR A 58 10.09 5.93 3.05
N LYS A 59 10.32 6.91 2.19
CA LYS A 59 10.99 6.67 0.91
C LYS A 59 12.48 6.46 1.18
N ALA A 60 12.97 5.27 0.86
CA ALA A 60 14.39 4.98 0.92
C ALA A 60 15.16 5.75 -0.17
N GLU A 61 16.41 6.09 0.09
CA GLU A 61 17.33 6.50 -0.96
C GLU A 61 17.61 5.33 -1.92
N ILE A 62 18.04 5.65 -3.15
CA ILE A 62 18.30 4.61 -4.16
C ILE A 62 19.33 3.60 -3.64
N GLY A 63 18.87 2.38 -3.39
CA GLY A 63 19.70 1.27 -2.89
C GLY A 63 19.35 0.77 -1.49
N ASP A 64 18.53 1.51 -0.75
CA ASP A 64 17.98 1.11 0.54
C ASP A 64 16.54 0.60 0.41
N HIS A 65 16.05 -0.08 1.43
CA HIS A 65 14.66 -0.55 1.49
C HIS A 65 13.78 0.46 2.22
N ASP A 66 12.55 0.64 1.72
CA ASP A 66 11.53 1.42 2.38
C ASP A 66 11.27 0.84 3.79
N GLU A 67 11.29 1.70 4.79
CA GLU A 67 11.11 1.31 6.18
C GLU A 67 9.70 1.67 6.65
N ASN A 68 8.95 0.66 7.11
CA ASN A 68 7.68 0.89 7.78
C ASN A 68 7.91 1.66 9.08
N ILE A 69 7.22 2.77 9.26
CA ILE A 69 7.37 3.66 10.41
C ILE A 69 6.04 3.87 11.14
N SER A 70 6.13 4.29 12.41
CA SER A 70 4.94 4.71 13.15
C SER A 70 4.44 6.08 12.66
N PHE A 71 3.21 6.41 13.05
CA PHE A 71 2.64 7.75 12.77
C PHE A 71 3.50 8.86 13.37
N GLU A 72 3.95 8.68 14.62
CA GLU A 72 4.81 9.63 15.32
C GLU A 72 6.15 9.83 14.58
N ARG A 73 6.73 8.74 14.08
CA ARG A 73 7.95 8.84 13.29
C ARG A 73 7.73 9.57 11.97
N SER A 74 6.56 9.43 11.35
CA SER A 74 6.24 10.20 10.13
C SER A 74 6.16 11.71 10.40
N ILE A 75 5.69 12.13 11.59
CA ILE A 75 5.71 13.52 12.01
C ILE A 75 7.15 14.05 12.08
N GLU A 76 8.06 13.30 12.70
CA GLU A 76 9.47 13.69 12.82
C GLU A 76 10.16 13.85 11.45
N VAL A 77 9.88 12.91 10.53
CA VAL A 77 10.41 12.95 9.16
C VAL A 77 9.93 14.22 8.44
N LEU A 78 8.61 14.49 8.53
CA LEU A 78 8.01 15.67 7.90
C LEU A 78 8.46 16.98 8.56
N GLU A 79 8.64 17.01 9.88
CA GLU A 79 9.12 18.19 10.61
C GLU A 79 10.55 18.54 10.22
N LYS A 80 11.40 17.55 9.97
CA LYS A 80 12.76 17.75 9.50
C LYS A 80 12.81 18.41 8.12
N GLU A 81 11.94 17.97 7.22
CA GLU A 81 11.86 18.47 5.82
C GLU A 81 11.09 19.80 5.74
N PHE A 82 10.04 19.95 6.54
CA PHE A 82 9.11 21.09 6.55
C PHE A 82 8.93 21.61 7.99
N PRO A 83 9.90 22.39 8.53
CA PRO A 83 9.86 22.85 9.90
C PRO A 83 8.57 23.62 10.26
N GLY A 84 7.94 23.25 11.37
CA GLY A 84 6.67 23.78 11.83
C GLY A 84 5.43 23.23 11.13
N LYS A 85 5.57 22.21 10.24
CA LYS A 85 4.48 21.60 9.48
C LYS A 85 4.36 20.10 9.68
N GLY A 86 5.25 19.46 10.39
CA GLY A 86 5.32 18.01 10.51
C GLY A 86 4.02 17.38 10.99
N GLN A 87 3.45 17.87 12.09
CA GLN A 87 2.19 17.41 12.66
C GLN A 87 1.02 17.62 11.67
N GLU A 88 0.87 18.82 11.14
CA GLU A 88 -0.20 19.20 10.22
C GLU A 88 -0.20 18.32 8.97
N TYR A 89 0.99 18.13 8.39
CA TYR A 89 1.12 17.33 7.16
C TYR A 89 0.87 15.84 7.44
N ALA A 90 1.42 15.30 8.52
CA ALA A 90 1.19 13.89 8.88
C ALA A 90 -0.30 13.58 9.08
N GLU A 91 -1.03 14.44 9.78
CA GLU A 91 -2.48 14.31 9.98
C GLU A 91 -3.24 14.39 8.65
N GLN A 92 -2.93 15.35 7.79
CA GLN A 92 -3.56 15.46 6.48
C GLN A 92 -3.27 14.25 5.60
N LEU A 93 -2.05 13.71 5.60
CA LEU A 93 -1.68 12.51 4.84
C LEU A 93 -2.49 11.30 5.32
N ARG A 94 -2.55 11.06 6.63
CA ARG A 94 -3.33 9.98 7.23
C ARG A 94 -4.80 10.08 6.85
N ASP A 95 -5.40 11.24 7.09
CA ASP A 95 -6.85 11.43 6.94
C ASP A 95 -7.28 11.36 5.46
N LYS A 96 -6.51 11.98 4.56
CA LYS A 96 -6.74 11.86 3.11
C LYS A 96 -6.58 10.43 2.61
N THR A 97 -5.55 9.71 3.07
CA THR A 97 -5.28 8.32 2.69
C THR A 97 -6.43 7.40 3.10
N ILE A 98 -6.88 7.49 4.36
CA ILE A 98 -7.99 6.67 4.86
C ILE A 98 -9.30 7.01 4.13
N ALA A 99 -9.59 8.29 3.91
CA ALA A 99 -10.81 8.71 3.23
C ALA A 99 -10.84 8.24 1.76
N LEU A 100 -9.73 8.38 1.04
CA LEU A 100 -9.59 7.87 -0.33
C LEU A 100 -9.77 6.36 -0.38
N TYR A 101 -9.07 5.64 0.51
CA TYR A 101 -9.17 4.19 0.56
C TYR A 101 -10.61 3.73 0.77
N LYS A 102 -11.31 4.24 1.80
CA LYS A 102 -12.69 3.85 2.10
C LYS A 102 -13.59 4.04 0.88
N LYS A 103 -13.55 5.21 0.25
CA LYS A 103 -14.36 5.51 -0.92
C LYS A 103 -14.06 4.58 -2.10
N CYS A 104 -12.79 4.32 -2.37
CA CYS A 104 -12.39 3.48 -3.50
C CYS A 104 -12.63 1.99 -3.22
N ALA A 105 -12.43 1.54 -1.97
CA ALA A 105 -12.69 0.16 -1.57
C ALA A 105 -14.17 -0.20 -1.67
N ASP A 106 -15.06 0.70 -1.25
CA ASP A 106 -16.51 0.49 -1.37
C ASP A 106 -16.91 0.39 -2.85
N TYR A 107 -16.43 1.32 -3.69
CA TYR A 107 -16.69 1.29 -5.13
C TYR A 107 -16.16 0.03 -5.80
N ALA A 108 -14.93 -0.39 -5.50
CA ALA A 108 -14.33 -1.60 -6.05
C ALA A 108 -15.10 -2.86 -5.65
N LEU A 109 -15.55 -2.92 -4.38
CA LEU A 109 -16.30 -4.06 -3.87
C LEU A 109 -17.66 -4.23 -4.59
N GLU A 110 -18.34 -3.13 -4.91
CA GLU A 110 -19.56 -3.16 -5.75
C GLU A 110 -19.31 -3.73 -7.14
N HIS A 111 -18.07 -3.71 -7.61
CA HIS A 111 -17.64 -4.26 -8.89
C HIS A 111 -16.91 -5.61 -8.78
N GLY A 112 -17.01 -6.27 -7.62
CA GLY A 112 -16.44 -7.60 -7.40
C GLY A 112 -14.95 -7.62 -7.11
N ILE A 113 -14.36 -6.48 -6.74
CA ILE A 113 -12.92 -6.35 -6.45
C ILE A 113 -12.72 -5.90 -5.00
N ILE A 114 -11.86 -6.61 -4.27
CA ILE A 114 -11.36 -6.19 -2.97
C ILE A 114 -10.05 -5.46 -3.14
N ILE A 115 -9.95 -4.24 -2.62
CA ILE A 115 -8.67 -3.55 -2.43
C ILE A 115 -8.17 -3.90 -1.04
N ALA A 116 -7.19 -4.82 -0.96
CA ALA A 116 -6.69 -5.28 0.33
C ALA A 116 -5.83 -4.22 1.04
N ASP A 117 -4.93 -3.63 0.30
CA ASP A 117 -4.11 -2.47 0.68
C ASP A 117 -3.74 -1.67 -0.55
N THR A 118 -3.33 -0.44 -0.32
CA THR A 118 -2.82 0.44 -1.37
C THR A 118 -1.82 1.43 -0.81
N LYS A 119 -0.97 1.94 -1.69
CA LYS A 119 0.00 2.99 -1.43
C LYS A 119 -0.40 4.24 -2.21
N PHE A 120 -0.43 5.38 -1.52
CA PHE A 120 -0.55 6.70 -2.12
C PHE A 120 0.69 7.53 -1.86
N GLU A 121 1.00 8.41 -2.78
CA GLU A 121 2.02 9.44 -2.61
C GLU A 121 1.39 10.82 -2.76
N PHE A 122 1.90 11.77 -2.00
CA PHE A 122 1.40 13.14 -2.01
C PHE A 122 2.54 14.12 -2.18
N GLY A 123 2.21 15.28 -2.71
CA GLY A 123 3.12 16.40 -2.83
C GLY A 123 2.41 17.72 -2.63
N LEU A 124 3.19 18.77 -2.51
CA LEU A 124 2.70 20.14 -2.42
C LEU A 124 2.60 20.75 -3.80
N ASP A 125 1.46 21.36 -4.11
CA ASP A 125 1.29 22.19 -5.28
C ASP A 125 1.96 23.58 -5.10
N GLU A 126 1.86 24.44 -6.10
CA GLU A 126 2.40 25.80 -6.09
C GLU A 126 1.81 26.71 -4.99
N ASN A 127 0.65 26.34 -4.44
CA ASN A 127 -0.02 27.06 -3.37
C ASN A 127 0.23 26.45 -1.98
N GLY A 128 1.04 25.38 -1.91
CA GLY A 128 1.32 24.64 -0.67
C GLY A 128 0.20 23.68 -0.24
N ASN A 129 -0.75 23.37 -1.12
CA ASN A 129 -1.78 22.37 -0.83
C ASN A 129 -1.26 20.96 -1.04
N ILE A 130 -1.62 20.06 -0.13
CA ILE A 130 -1.33 18.63 -0.29
C ILE A 130 -2.28 18.03 -1.31
N VAL A 131 -1.73 17.56 -2.42
CA VAL A 131 -2.43 16.89 -3.52
C VAL A 131 -1.82 15.52 -3.78
N ILE A 132 -2.62 14.60 -4.31
CA ILE A 132 -2.15 13.27 -4.68
C ILE A 132 -1.19 13.37 -5.87
N GLY A 133 -0.09 12.66 -5.79
CA GLY A 133 0.91 12.50 -6.85
C GLY A 133 1.15 11.04 -7.17
N ASP A 134 1.98 10.80 -8.18
CA ASP A 134 2.33 9.46 -8.62
C ASP A 134 1.11 8.61 -9.06
N GLU A 135 1.29 7.32 -9.19
CA GLU A 135 0.20 6.37 -9.51
C GLU A 135 -0.68 6.10 -8.28
N MET A 136 -1.95 5.85 -8.52
CA MET A 136 -2.88 5.42 -7.47
C MET A 136 -3.78 4.31 -7.99
N LEU A 137 -4.06 3.32 -7.13
CA LEU A 137 -4.97 2.22 -7.41
C LEU A 137 -4.62 1.47 -8.71
N THR A 138 -3.34 1.27 -8.93
CA THR A 138 -2.83 0.43 -10.02
C THR A 138 -2.42 -0.94 -9.47
N PRO A 139 -2.26 -1.96 -10.31
CA PRO A 139 -1.72 -3.25 -9.89
C PRO A 139 -0.28 -3.19 -9.31
N ASP A 140 0.43 -2.07 -9.46
CA ASP A 140 1.74 -1.86 -8.87
C ASP A 140 1.68 -1.23 -7.48
N SER A 141 0.72 -0.31 -7.27
CA SER A 141 0.52 0.39 -6.00
C SER A 141 -0.42 -0.32 -5.02
N SER A 142 -1.19 -1.31 -5.47
CA SER A 142 -2.30 -1.91 -4.73
C SER A 142 -2.34 -3.42 -4.86
N ARG A 143 -2.96 -4.09 -3.86
CA ARG A 143 -3.38 -5.50 -3.96
C ARG A 143 -4.87 -5.57 -4.24
N PHE A 144 -5.20 -6.19 -5.37
CA PHE A 144 -6.57 -6.43 -5.81
C PHE A 144 -6.88 -7.90 -5.77
N TRP A 145 -7.97 -8.27 -5.09
CA TRP A 145 -8.44 -9.65 -5.01
C TRP A 145 -9.83 -9.79 -5.62
N PRO A 146 -10.14 -10.91 -6.29
CA PRO A 146 -11.50 -11.24 -6.69
C PRO A 146 -12.36 -11.44 -5.44
N ALA A 147 -13.48 -10.71 -5.36
CA ALA A 147 -14.33 -10.74 -4.15
C ALA A 147 -15.08 -12.08 -4.00
N ASP A 148 -15.39 -12.74 -5.10
CA ASP A 148 -16.07 -14.03 -5.15
C ASP A 148 -15.17 -15.23 -4.81
N GLU A 149 -13.84 -15.05 -4.90
CA GLU A 149 -12.85 -16.06 -4.52
C GLU A 149 -12.20 -15.80 -3.16
N TYR A 150 -12.61 -14.72 -2.48
CA TYR A 150 -11.99 -14.31 -1.22
C TYR A 150 -12.33 -15.29 -0.09
N GLU A 151 -11.28 -15.83 0.54
CA GLU A 151 -11.37 -16.69 1.72
C GLU A 151 -10.23 -16.34 2.70
N PRO A 152 -10.53 -15.93 3.94
CA PRO A 152 -9.50 -15.60 4.92
C PRO A 152 -8.77 -16.85 5.44
N GLY A 153 -7.53 -16.69 5.89
CA GLY A 153 -6.71 -17.74 6.47
C GLY A 153 -5.52 -18.17 5.61
N HIS A 154 -5.40 -17.65 4.41
CA HIS A 154 -4.28 -17.88 3.50
C HIS A 154 -4.10 -16.71 2.52
N GLY A 155 -3.03 -16.75 1.73
CA GLY A 155 -2.81 -15.79 0.64
C GLY A 155 -3.91 -15.88 -0.42
N GLN A 156 -4.29 -14.75 -1.02
CA GLN A 156 -5.40 -14.66 -1.96
C GLN A 156 -4.93 -14.71 -3.42
N PRO A 157 -5.76 -15.22 -4.36
CA PRO A 157 -5.60 -14.92 -5.77
C PRO A 157 -5.53 -13.41 -5.98
N SER A 158 -4.68 -12.94 -6.88
CA SER A 158 -4.41 -11.52 -7.03
C SER A 158 -4.36 -11.09 -8.49
N PHE A 159 -4.88 -9.90 -8.78
CA PHE A 159 -4.79 -9.24 -10.09
C PHE A 159 -3.56 -8.33 -10.24
N ASP A 160 -2.62 -8.40 -9.30
CA ASP A 160 -1.44 -7.55 -9.22
C ASP A 160 -0.12 -8.35 -9.36
N LYS A 161 1.00 -7.70 -9.10
CA LYS A 161 2.35 -8.28 -9.17
C LYS A 161 2.64 -9.40 -8.15
N GLN A 162 1.73 -9.67 -7.22
CA GLN A 162 1.91 -10.71 -6.20
C GLN A 162 2.05 -12.10 -6.83
N PHE A 163 1.34 -12.36 -7.93
CA PHE A 163 1.48 -13.61 -8.70
C PHE A 163 2.93 -13.90 -9.12
N ALA A 164 3.59 -12.90 -9.69
CA ALA A 164 5.00 -13.04 -10.08
C ALA A 164 5.93 -13.17 -8.86
N ARG A 165 5.64 -12.45 -7.78
CA ARG A 165 6.39 -12.55 -6.52
C ARG A 165 6.27 -13.92 -5.87
N ASP A 166 5.08 -14.51 -5.85
CA ASP A 166 4.84 -15.83 -5.29
C ASP A 166 5.57 -16.89 -6.09
N TRP A 167 5.56 -16.76 -7.42
CA TRP A 167 6.35 -17.64 -8.28
C TRP A 167 7.85 -17.52 -7.99
N LEU A 168 8.39 -16.32 -7.85
CA LEU A 168 9.81 -16.09 -7.53
C LEU A 168 10.19 -16.66 -6.16
N LYS A 169 9.30 -16.61 -5.19
CA LYS A 169 9.54 -17.18 -3.84
C LYS A 169 9.47 -18.70 -3.82
N SER A 170 8.62 -19.30 -4.64
CA SER A 170 8.42 -20.76 -4.69
C SER A 170 9.51 -21.52 -5.44
N ASN A 171 10.34 -20.80 -6.20
CA ASN A 171 11.35 -21.40 -7.04
C ASN A 171 12.73 -20.76 -6.76
N GLU A 172 13.72 -21.54 -6.43
CA GLU A 172 15.12 -21.10 -6.34
C GLU A 172 15.68 -20.85 -7.74
N HIS A 173 15.49 -19.66 -8.29
CA HIS A 173 15.88 -19.35 -9.67
C HIS A 173 16.62 -18.04 -9.84
N ASP A 174 17.35 -17.93 -10.94
CA ASP A 174 18.16 -16.83 -11.43
C ASP A 174 17.40 -15.51 -11.74
N TRP A 175 16.35 -15.18 -11.02
CA TRP A 175 15.53 -13.96 -11.23
C TRP A 175 15.00 -13.77 -12.66
N LYS A 176 14.98 -14.85 -13.47
CA LYS A 176 14.42 -14.85 -14.83
C LYS A 176 13.04 -15.46 -14.81
N LEU A 177 12.04 -14.66 -15.09
CA LEU A 177 10.66 -15.13 -15.25
C LEU A 177 10.53 -15.90 -16.58
N PRO A 178 10.00 -17.13 -16.58
CA PRO A 178 9.58 -17.80 -17.81
C PRO A 178 8.50 -17.01 -18.55
N GLN A 179 8.44 -17.15 -19.87
CA GLN A 179 7.54 -16.36 -20.70
C GLN A 179 6.06 -16.58 -20.32
N ASP A 180 5.66 -17.78 -19.96
CA ASP A 180 4.30 -18.08 -19.52
C ASP A 180 3.92 -17.38 -18.21
N ILE A 181 4.87 -17.15 -17.29
CA ILE A 181 4.65 -16.37 -16.06
C ILE A 181 4.56 -14.88 -16.38
N VAL A 182 5.37 -14.39 -17.31
CA VAL A 182 5.28 -13.01 -17.81
C VAL A 182 3.90 -12.78 -18.45
N ASP A 183 3.48 -13.65 -19.34
CA ASP A 183 2.19 -13.54 -20.06
C ASP A 183 1.00 -13.57 -19.09
N LYS A 184 0.99 -14.50 -18.13
CA LYS A 184 -0.03 -14.58 -17.09
C LYS A 184 -0.05 -13.35 -16.16
N THR A 185 1.11 -12.75 -15.88
CA THR A 185 1.19 -11.54 -15.06
C THR A 185 0.62 -10.34 -15.82
N ILE A 186 0.93 -10.23 -17.12
CA ILE A 186 0.40 -9.16 -17.98
C ILE A 186 -1.12 -9.30 -18.12
N ASP A 187 -1.61 -10.50 -18.36
CA ASP A 187 -3.04 -10.79 -18.51
C ASP A 187 -3.82 -10.38 -17.24
N ARG A 188 -3.35 -10.77 -16.07
CA ARG A 188 -3.96 -10.39 -14.78
C ARG A 188 -3.99 -8.88 -14.56
N LYS A 189 -2.92 -8.16 -14.90
CA LYS A 189 -2.86 -6.69 -14.81
C LYS A 189 -3.82 -5.99 -15.79
N SER A 190 -4.16 -6.65 -16.88
CA SER A 190 -5.07 -6.11 -17.90
C SER A 190 -6.55 -6.36 -17.59
N THR A 191 -6.84 -7.15 -16.56
CA THR A 191 -8.20 -7.53 -16.17
C THR A 191 -8.83 -6.58 -15.15
N VAL A 192 -8.04 -5.68 -14.56
CA VAL A 192 -8.45 -4.70 -13.53
C VAL A 192 -8.75 -3.34 -14.15
#